data_c3c939c1793cc87f7127c67aee006fdf
#
_entry.id   c3c939c1793cc87f7127c67aee006fdf
#
_cell.length_a   1.000
_cell.length_b   1.000
_cell.length_c   1.000
_cell.angle_alpha   90.00
_cell.angle_beta   90.00
_cell.angle_gamma   90.00
#
_symmetry.space_group_name_H-M   'P 1'
#
loop_
_entity.id
_entity.type
_entity.pdbx_description
1 polymer ?
#
loop_
_entity_poly.entity_id
_entity_poly.type
_entity_poly.pdbx_seq_one_letter_code
_entity_poly.pdbx_strand_id
1 'polypeptide(L)'
;SGTKRFFGFRQALDKAALNTYDYILLDCPPTIEGALLTNALIITDYIIIPVGVEDTYALSGVSHLIKVAETLRADTESNLAIMGVLLTMYDGRNNAAKTIRNVAIGTFGEEMVFRTTIPRNTTLNKAVMSNLAVCDYDDGCSSCRSYRELAQEMEARLDPKNA
;
A
#
# COMPACT_ATOMS: atom_id res chain seq x y z
N SER A 1 29.51 -4.61 9.52
CA SER A 1 29.15 -3.18 9.76
C SER A 1 28.03 -2.67 8.85
N GLY A 2 27.22 -3.57 8.31
CA GLY A 2 26.06 -3.23 7.45
C GLY A 2 24.88 -2.57 8.18
N THR A 3 24.66 -2.94 9.41
CA THR A 3 23.48 -2.58 10.21
C THR A 3 23.38 -1.06 10.53
N LYS A 4 24.49 -0.36 10.63
CA LYS A 4 24.49 1.10 10.94
C LYS A 4 23.89 2.00 9.84
N ARG A 5 23.82 1.53 8.59
CA ARG A 5 23.25 2.29 7.46
C ARG A 5 21.71 2.39 7.51
N PHE A 6 21.05 1.45 8.17
CA PHE A 6 19.58 1.36 8.22
C PHE A 6 18.94 2.18 9.34
N PHE A 7 19.71 2.55 10.37
CA PHE A 7 19.19 3.32 11.51
C PHE A 7 19.06 4.82 11.28
N GLY A 8 19.67 5.37 10.21
CA GLY A 8 19.67 6.81 9.94
C GLY A 8 18.26 7.36 9.67
N PHE A 9 17.41 6.60 8.98
CA PHE A 9 16.06 7.04 8.64
C PHE A 9 15.15 6.99 9.89
N ARG A 10 15.24 5.96 10.70
CA ARG A 10 14.54 5.88 11.99
C ARG A 10 14.89 7.04 12.90
N GLN A 11 16.18 7.35 13.04
CA GLN A 11 16.64 8.51 13.83
C GLN A 11 16.13 9.85 13.28
N ALA A 12 15.99 9.97 11.95
CA ALA A 12 15.43 11.17 11.34
C ALA A 12 13.93 11.32 11.66
N LEU A 13 13.17 10.23 11.62
CA LEU A 13 11.76 10.21 12.00
C LEU A 13 11.58 10.51 13.49
N ASP A 14 12.39 9.91 14.37
CA ASP A 14 12.35 10.17 15.81
C ASP A 14 12.62 11.65 16.15
N LYS A 15 13.50 12.30 15.39
CA LYS A 15 13.81 13.74 15.54
C LYS A 15 12.74 14.67 14.97
N ALA A 16 11.92 14.21 14.04
CA ALA A 16 10.93 15.03 13.33
C ALA A 16 9.66 15.31 14.14
N ALA A 17 9.61 14.96 15.43
CA ALA A 17 8.45 15.15 16.31
C ALA A 17 7.13 14.60 15.73
N LEU A 18 7.18 13.44 15.12
CA LEU A 18 6.05 12.79 14.46
C LEU A 18 4.99 12.26 15.43
N ASN A 19 5.20 12.40 16.74
CA ASN A 19 4.29 11.95 17.80
C ASN A 19 2.91 12.65 17.79
N THR A 20 2.74 13.64 16.89
CA THR A 20 1.46 14.33 16.70
C THR A 20 0.58 13.69 15.62
N TYR A 21 1.08 12.68 14.93
CA TYR A 21 0.37 11.97 13.87
C TYR A 21 0.01 10.56 14.31
N ASP A 22 -1.21 10.12 14.02
CA ASP A 22 -1.66 8.75 14.27
C ASP A 22 -1.09 7.79 13.20
N TYR A 23 -0.89 8.28 11.97
CA TYR A 23 -0.38 7.51 10.83
C TYR A 23 0.70 8.27 10.08
N ILE A 24 1.71 7.52 9.61
CA ILE A 24 2.77 8.01 8.72
C ILE A 24 2.76 7.15 7.47
N LEU A 25 2.53 7.76 6.32
CA LEU A 25 2.55 7.08 5.03
C LEU A 25 3.90 7.32 4.35
N LEU A 26 4.59 6.24 3.99
CA LEU A 26 5.83 6.27 3.22
C LEU A 26 5.53 5.94 1.77
N ASP A 27 5.60 6.96 0.90
CA ASP A 27 5.52 6.75 -0.55
C ASP A 27 6.85 6.23 -1.07
N CYS A 28 6.86 4.98 -1.54
CA CYS A 28 8.05 4.30 -2.01
C CYS A 28 8.13 4.27 -3.54
N PRO A 29 9.33 4.39 -4.12
CA PRO A 29 9.49 4.26 -5.57
C PRO A 29 9.07 2.84 -6.04
N PRO A 30 8.64 2.68 -7.30
CA PRO A 30 8.17 1.41 -7.86
C PRO A 30 9.33 0.44 -8.17
N THR A 31 10.27 0.29 -7.25
CA THR A 31 11.40 -0.63 -7.35
C THR A 31 11.32 -1.62 -6.21
N ILE A 32 11.45 -2.90 -6.54
CA ILE A 32 11.40 -3.99 -5.54
C ILE A 32 12.75 -4.13 -4.83
N GLU A 33 13.81 -3.55 -5.38
CA GLU A 33 15.19 -3.63 -4.87
C GLU A 33 15.76 -2.24 -4.63
N GLY A 34 16.62 -2.13 -3.62
CA GLY A 34 17.40 -0.92 -3.35
C GLY A 34 17.35 -0.47 -1.88
N ALA A 35 18.37 0.29 -1.51
CA ALA A 35 18.54 0.75 -0.13
C ALA A 35 17.38 1.60 0.39
N LEU A 36 16.70 2.36 -0.48
CA LEU A 36 15.56 3.20 -0.06
C LEU A 36 14.37 2.36 0.36
N LEU A 37 13.98 1.37 -0.44
CA LEU A 37 12.89 0.45 -0.09
C LEU A 37 13.24 -0.34 1.17
N THR A 38 14.44 -0.93 1.24
CA THR A 38 14.89 -1.68 2.42
C THR A 38 14.83 -0.83 3.69
N ASN A 39 15.30 0.42 3.63
CA ASN A 39 15.23 1.34 4.77
C ASN A 39 13.79 1.67 5.17
N ALA A 40 12.89 1.86 4.21
CA ALA A 40 11.48 2.09 4.48
C ALA A 40 10.84 0.87 5.15
N LEU A 41 11.07 -0.33 4.62
CA LEU A 41 10.50 -1.57 5.13
C LEU A 41 10.95 -1.92 6.56
N ILE A 42 12.19 -1.59 6.94
CA ILE A 42 12.73 -1.85 8.29
C ILE A 42 12.03 -1.02 9.37
N ILE A 43 11.53 0.17 9.02
CA ILE A 43 10.90 1.08 9.98
C ILE A 43 9.38 1.08 9.93
N THR A 44 8.80 0.39 8.96
CA THR A 44 7.36 0.35 8.70
C THR A 44 6.72 -0.80 9.48
N ASP A 45 5.54 -0.57 10.05
CA ASP A 45 4.75 -1.61 10.71
C ASP A 45 3.95 -2.41 9.70
N TYR A 46 3.42 -1.74 8.65
CA TYR A 46 2.53 -2.36 7.66
C TYR A 46 2.88 -1.97 6.24
N ILE A 47 2.67 -2.90 5.30
CA ILE A 47 2.78 -2.66 3.86
C ILE A 47 1.40 -2.80 3.22
N ILE A 48 1.03 -1.82 2.40
CA ILE A 48 -0.04 -1.95 1.42
C ILE A 48 0.62 -2.08 0.05
N ILE A 49 0.22 -3.10 -0.72
CA ILE A 49 0.80 -3.38 -2.03
C ILE A 49 -0.22 -2.99 -3.11
N PRO A 50 -0.07 -1.82 -3.75
CA PRO A 50 -0.95 -1.43 -4.84
C PRO A 50 -0.64 -2.22 -6.10
N VAL A 51 -1.69 -2.74 -6.75
CA VAL A 51 -1.62 -3.51 -8.00
C VAL A 51 -2.54 -2.89 -9.03
N GLY A 52 -1.96 -2.37 -10.10
CA GLY A 52 -2.72 -1.90 -11.26
C GLY A 52 -3.30 -3.08 -12.03
N VAL A 53 -4.63 -3.14 -12.20
CA VAL A 53 -5.27 -4.26 -12.92
C VAL A 53 -5.00 -4.28 -14.43
N GLU A 54 -4.28 -3.30 -14.95
CA GLU A 54 -3.82 -3.26 -16.34
C GLU A 54 -2.44 -3.94 -16.53
N ASP A 55 -1.72 -4.19 -15.43
CA ASP A 55 -0.41 -4.81 -15.45
C ASP A 55 -0.51 -6.32 -15.21
N THR A 56 -0.35 -7.09 -16.26
CA THR A 56 -0.42 -8.55 -16.24
C THR A 56 0.66 -9.20 -15.37
N TYR A 57 1.77 -8.50 -15.12
CA TYR A 57 2.90 -8.97 -14.31
C TYR A 57 2.88 -8.47 -12.87
N ALA A 58 1.96 -7.58 -12.52
CA ALA A 58 1.90 -6.96 -11.19
C ALA A 58 1.77 -8.01 -10.07
N LEU A 59 1.00 -9.08 -10.28
CA LEU A 59 0.83 -10.13 -9.27
C LEU A 59 2.12 -10.93 -9.00
N SER A 60 3.00 -11.09 -9.99
CA SER A 60 4.30 -11.72 -9.75
C SER A 60 5.22 -10.85 -8.89
N GLY A 61 5.14 -9.53 -9.07
CA GLY A 61 5.83 -8.54 -8.23
C GLY A 61 5.37 -8.59 -6.77
N VAL A 62 4.06 -8.80 -6.53
CA VAL A 62 3.51 -8.98 -5.18
C VAL A 62 4.18 -10.16 -4.47
N SER A 63 4.22 -11.33 -5.12
CA SER A 63 4.84 -12.53 -4.53
C SER A 63 6.33 -12.32 -4.20
N HIS A 64 7.04 -11.56 -5.03
CA HIS A 64 8.44 -11.22 -4.76
C HIS A 64 8.57 -10.28 -3.55
N LEU A 65 7.74 -9.23 -3.48
CA LEU A 65 7.76 -8.28 -2.36
C LEU A 65 7.39 -8.96 -1.03
N ILE A 66 6.44 -9.90 -1.04
CA ILE A 66 6.09 -10.70 0.13
C ILE A 66 7.33 -11.44 0.64
N LYS A 67 8.08 -12.13 -0.24
CA LYS A 67 9.32 -12.83 0.14
C LYS A 67 10.39 -11.89 0.68
N VAL A 68 10.54 -10.71 0.09
CA VAL A 68 11.48 -9.68 0.60
C VAL A 68 11.08 -9.24 2.01
N ALA A 69 9.79 -8.99 2.25
CA ALA A 69 9.28 -8.59 3.56
C ALA A 69 9.49 -9.70 4.61
N GLU A 70 9.24 -10.97 4.26
CA GLU A 70 9.47 -12.12 5.12
C GLU A 70 10.96 -12.27 5.48
N THR A 71 11.86 -12.13 4.52
CA THR A 71 13.31 -12.16 4.73
C THR A 71 13.76 -11.05 5.66
N LEU A 72 13.31 -9.81 5.40
CA LEU A 72 13.65 -8.68 6.25
C LEU A 72 13.14 -8.85 7.69
N ARG A 73 11.94 -9.36 7.84
CA ARG A 73 11.35 -9.64 9.15
C ARG A 73 12.18 -10.67 9.92
N ALA A 74 12.66 -11.74 9.26
CA ALA A 74 13.52 -12.74 9.87
C ALA A 74 14.91 -12.18 10.25
N ASP A 75 15.48 -11.31 9.41
CA ASP A 75 16.86 -10.81 9.58
C ASP A 75 16.96 -9.62 10.55
N THR A 76 15.86 -8.88 10.77
CA THR A 76 15.90 -7.60 11.50
C THR A 76 15.03 -7.56 12.76
N GLU A 77 14.37 -8.65 13.12
CA GLU A 77 13.36 -8.71 14.21
C GLU A 77 12.26 -7.63 14.05
N SER A 78 12.01 -7.22 12.81
CA SER A 78 10.99 -6.22 12.49
C SER A 78 9.59 -6.80 12.69
N ASN A 79 8.65 -5.97 13.17
CA ASN A 79 7.23 -6.31 13.28
C ASN A 79 6.47 -6.11 11.97
N LEU A 80 7.18 -5.90 10.86
CA LEU A 80 6.61 -5.66 9.56
C LEU A 80 5.57 -6.71 9.17
N ALA A 81 4.37 -6.25 8.89
CA ALA A 81 3.27 -7.08 8.41
C ALA A 81 2.75 -6.58 7.06
N ILE A 82 2.21 -7.49 6.26
CA ILE A 82 1.53 -7.11 5.02
C ILE A 82 0.08 -6.88 5.35
N MET A 83 -0.36 -5.63 5.24
CA MET A 83 -1.76 -5.27 5.48
C MET A 83 -2.66 -5.79 4.35
N GLY A 84 -2.18 -5.77 3.11
CA GLY A 84 -2.89 -6.37 2.00
C GLY A 84 -2.51 -5.84 0.62
N VAL A 85 -3.11 -6.48 -0.38
CA VAL A 85 -3.01 -6.14 -1.80
C VAL A 85 -4.19 -5.26 -2.18
N LEU A 86 -3.92 -4.05 -2.66
CA LEU A 86 -4.92 -3.08 -3.09
C LEU A 86 -5.01 -3.02 -4.61
N LEU A 87 -6.16 -3.36 -5.17
CA LEU A 87 -6.39 -3.27 -6.61
C LEU A 87 -6.67 -1.82 -7.01
N THR A 88 -5.87 -1.28 -7.93
CA THR A 88 -5.98 0.08 -8.45
C THR A 88 -6.30 0.08 -9.94
N MET A 89 -6.71 1.22 -10.49
CA MET A 89 -7.17 1.35 -11.87
C MET A 89 -8.32 0.37 -12.22
N TYR A 90 -9.11 0.02 -11.21
CA TYR A 90 -10.13 -1.01 -11.31
C TYR A 90 -11.39 -0.49 -12.01
N ASP A 91 -11.83 -1.19 -13.06
CA ASP A 91 -13.16 -1.00 -13.65
C ASP A 91 -13.95 -2.31 -13.52
N GLY A 92 -14.91 -2.34 -12.61
CA GLY A 92 -15.73 -3.51 -12.34
C GLY A 92 -16.62 -3.99 -13.54
N ARG A 93 -16.72 -3.19 -14.61
CA ARG A 93 -17.39 -3.58 -15.86
C ARG A 93 -16.46 -4.39 -16.75
N ASN A 94 -15.13 -4.30 -16.52
CA ASN A 94 -14.12 -5.01 -17.31
C ASN A 94 -13.91 -6.42 -16.76
N ASN A 95 -14.12 -7.43 -17.62
CA ASN A 95 -13.90 -8.84 -17.25
C ASN A 95 -12.44 -9.15 -16.90
N ALA A 96 -11.47 -8.47 -17.54
CA ALA A 96 -10.05 -8.64 -17.20
C ALA A 96 -9.77 -8.20 -15.75
N ALA A 97 -10.33 -7.06 -15.31
CA ALA A 97 -10.19 -6.60 -13.94
C ALA A 97 -10.78 -7.59 -12.92
N LYS A 98 -11.95 -8.17 -13.22
CA LYS A 98 -12.56 -9.21 -12.38
C LYS A 98 -11.69 -10.47 -12.33
N THR A 99 -11.10 -10.87 -13.47
CA THR A 99 -10.20 -12.02 -13.53
C THR A 99 -8.96 -11.79 -12.66
N ILE A 100 -8.33 -10.61 -12.74
CA ILE A 100 -7.17 -10.28 -11.91
C ILE A 100 -7.54 -10.29 -10.43
N ARG A 101 -8.70 -9.77 -10.06
CA ARG A 101 -9.19 -9.86 -8.67
C ARG A 101 -9.33 -11.32 -8.22
N ASN A 102 -9.94 -12.18 -9.01
CA ASN A 102 -10.12 -13.59 -8.67
C ASN A 102 -8.78 -14.33 -8.58
N VAL A 103 -7.83 -14.02 -9.48
CA VAL A 103 -6.47 -14.57 -9.42
C VAL A 103 -5.74 -14.09 -8.16
N ALA A 104 -5.85 -12.81 -7.81
CA ALA A 104 -5.26 -12.28 -6.58
C ALA A 104 -5.82 -12.97 -5.34
N ILE A 105 -7.13 -13.13 -5.24
CA ILE A 105 -7.81 -13.83 -4.14
C ILE A 105 -7.37 -15.31 -4.11
N GLY A 106 -7.34 -15.99 -5.26
CA GLY A 106 -6.91 -17.39 -5.35
C GLY A 106 -5.44 -17.61 -5.00
N THR A 107 -4.59 -16.59 -5.18
CA THR A 107 -3.16 -16.67 -4.93
C THR A 107 -2.79 -16.29 -3.49
N PHE A 108 -3.41 -15.25 -2.95
CA PHE A 108 -3.00 -14.64 -1.67
C PHE A 108 -4.01 -14.86 -0.55
N GLY A 109 -5.22 -15.32 -0.84
CA GLY A 109 -6.33 -15.39 0.11
C GLY A 109 -7.23 -14.16 0.08
N GLU A 110 -8.50 -14.33 0.42
CA GLU A 110 -9.49 -13.25 0.41
C GLU A 110 -9.15 -12.17 1.45
N GLU A 111 -8.64 -12.59 2.60
CA GLU A 111 -8.23 -11.71 3.70
C GLU A 111 -7.04 -10.82 3.33
N MET A 112 -6.17 -11.29 2.43
CA MET A 112 -5.01 -10.53 1.97
C MET A 112 -5.36 -9.50 0.91
N VAL A 113 -6.48 -9.63 0.21
CA VAL A 113 -6.91 -8.68 -0.82
C VAL A 113 -7.89 -7.69 -0.23
N PHE A 114 -7.64 -6.38 -0.40
CA PHE A 114 -8.60 -5.37 0.03
C PHE A 114 -9.94 -5.55 -0.68
N ARG A 115 -11.04 -5.39 0.06
CA ARG A 115 -12.39 -5.35 -0.52
C ARG A 115 -12.56 -4.09 -1.35
N THR A 116 -12.06 -2.99 -0.83
CA THR A 116 -12.01 -1.70 -1.50
C THR A 116 -11.08 -1.76 -2.71
N THR A 117 -11.51 -1.14 -3.80
CA THR A 117 -10.70 -0.96 -5.01
C THR A 117 -10.65 0.51 -5.39
N ILE A 118 -9.52 0.97 -5.93
CA ILE A 118 -9.41 2.34 -6.43
C ILE A 118 -9.75 2.36 -7.92
N PRO A 119 -10.83 3.04 -8.32
CA PRO A 119 -11.28 3.04 -9.70
C PRO A 119 -10.35 3.84 -10.61
N ARG A 120 -10.31 3.49 -11.89
CA ARG A 120 -9.80 4.38 -12.91
C ARG A 120 -10.76 5.57 -13.05
N ASN A 121 -10.27 6.78 -12.78
CA ASN A 121 -11.12 7.97 -12.83
C ASN A 121 -10.34 9.19 -13.33
N THR A 122 -10.91 9.90 -14.32
CA THR A 122 -10.33 11.12 -14.88
C THR A 122 -10.32 12.27 -13.87
N THR A 123 -11.18 12.25 -12.84
CA THR A 123 -11.20 13.24 -11.76
C THR A 123 -9.89 13.23 -10.97
N LEU A 124 -9.26 12.05 -10.77
CA LEU A 124 -7.94 11.95 -10.15
C LEU A 124 -6.89 12.76 -10.93
N ASN A 125 -6.85 12.60 -12.26
CA ASN A 125 -5.91 13.33 -13.10
C ASN A 125 -6.15 14.85 -13.02
N LYS A 126 -7.42 15.29 -13.00
CA LYS A 126 -7.77 16.71 -12.87
C LYS A 126 -7.34 17.27 -11.50
N ALA A 127 -7.57 16.53 -10.44
CA ALA A 127 -7.14 16.90 -9.08
C ALA A 127 -5.62 17.07 -9.00
N VAL A 128 -4.85 16.11 -9.55
CA VAL A 128 -3.38 16.21 -9.65
C VAL A 128 -2.94 17.44 -10.44
N MET A 129 -3.56 17.71 -11.61
CA MET A 129 -3.26 18.91 -12.41
C MET A 129 -3.60 20.21 -11.67
N SER A 130 -4.56 20.18 -10.74
CA SER A 130 -4.93 21.30 -9.88
C SER A 130 -4.12 21.37 -8.59
N ASN A 131 -3.19 20.45 -8.39
CA ASN A 131 -2.37 20.31 -7.17
C ASN A 131 -3.24 20.20 -5.89
N LEU A 132 -4.34 19.45 -5.99
CA LEU A 132 -5.28 19.21 -4.90
C LEU A 132 -5.44 17.71 -4.65
N ALA A 133 -5.75 17.34 -3.40
CA ALA A 133 -6.24 16.01 -3.12
C ALA A 133 -7.59 15.77 -3.81
N VAL A 134 -7.88 14.54 -4.22
CA VAL A 134 -9.09 14.25 -4.99
C VAL A 134 -10.37 14.62 -4.25
N CYS A 135 -10.39 14.48 -2.93
CA CYS A 135 -11.54 14.83 -2.10
C CYS A 135 -11.70 16.34 -1.90
N ASP A 136 -10.61 17.10 -1.98
CA ASP A 136 -10.66 18.58 -1.95
C ASP A 136 -11.07 19.13 -3.32
N TYR A 137 -10.78 18.40 -4.40
CA TYR A 137 -11.16 18.77 -5.75
C TYR A 137 -12.63 18.46 -6.04
N ASP A 138 -13.10 17.25 -5.71
CA ASP A 138 -14.47 16.77 -5.91
C ASP A 138 -14.83 15.72 -4.86
N ASP A 139 -15.44 16.16 -3.77
CA ASP A 139 -15.85 15.36 -2.64
C ASP A 139 -16.87 14.26 -2.99
N GLY A 140 -17.71 14.51 -3.99
CA GLY A 140 -18.75 13.59 -4.46
C GLY A 140 -18.27 12.51 -5.44
N CYS A 141 -17.03 12.60 -5.95
CA CYS A 141 -16.56 11.67 -6.96
C CYS A 141 -16.35 10.24 -6.42
N SER A 142 -16.41 9.26 -7.33
CA SER A 142 -16.22 7.85 -6.97
C SER A 142 -14.85 7.57 -6.37
N SER A 143 -13.80 8.25 -6.83
CA SER A 143 -12.45 8.06 -6.29
C SER A 143 -12.35 8.57 -4.85
N CYS A 144 -12.94 9.73 -4.51
CA CYS A 144 -12.97 10.22 -3.14
C CYS A 144 -13.67 9.22 -2.21
N ARG A 145 -14.81 8.68 -2.64
CA ARG A 145 -15.51 7.62 -1.88
C ARG A 145 -14.62 6.40 -1.67
N SER A 146 -13.98 5.89 -2.72
CA SER A 146 -13.10 4.72 -2.60
C SER A 146 -11.91 4.95 -1.67
N TYR A 147 -11.32 6.14 -1.66
CA TYR A 147 -10.24 6.46 -0.71
C TYR A 147 -10.74 6.53 0.74
N ARG A 148 -11.96 7.02 0.98
CA ARG A 148 -12.58 6.98 2.32
C ARG A 148 -12.90 5.56 2.78
N GLU A 149 -13.44 4.74 1.87
CA GLU A 149 -13.69 3.31 2.14
C GLU A 149 -12.37 2.57 2.43
N LEU A 150 -11.29 2.87 1.67
CA LEU A 150 -9.97 2.33 1.94
C LEU A 150 -9.47 2.70 3.34
N ALA A 151 -9.58 3.97 3.73
CA ALA A 151 -9.17 4.41 5.06
C ALA A 151 -9.92 3.65 6.17
N GLN A 152 -11.24 3.49 6.03
CA GLN A 152 -12.05 2.71 6.97
C GLN A 152 -11.65 1.23 7.01
N GLU A 153 -11.36 0.63 5.84
CA GLU A 153 -10.90 -0.77 5.77
C GLU A 153 -9.51 -0.92 6.39
N MET A 154 -8.61 0.04 6.20
CA MET A 154 -7.30 0.07 6.86
C MET A 154 -7.43 0.12 8.38
N GLU A 155 -8.25 1.02 8.91
CA GLU A 155 -8.51 1.13 10.35
C GLU A 155 -9.10 -0.17 10.92
N ALA A 156 -10.03 -0.80 10.20
CA ALA A 156 -10.61 -2.08 10.60
C ALA A 156 -9.58 -3.22 10.62
N ARG A 157 -8.58 -3.20 9.72
CA ARG A 157 -7.48 -4.18 9.69
C ARG A 157 -6.44 -3.93 10.79
N LEU A 158 -6.35 -2.70 11.31
CA LEU A 158 -5.46 -2.33 12.40
C LEU A 158 -6.09 -2.57 13.78
N ASP A 159 -7.40 -2.82 13.87
CA ASP A 159 -8.08 -3.09 15.16
C ASP A 159 -7.60 -4.44 15.72
N PRO A 160 -7.01 -4.46 16.94
CA PRO A 160 -6.52 -5.69 17.58
C PRO A 160 -7.57 -6.79 17.77
N LYS A 161 -8.87 -6.45 17.69
CA LYS A 161 -9.95 -7.41 17.77
C LYS A 161 -10.14 -8.24 16.50
N ASN A 162 -9.48 -7.85 15.41
CA ASN A 162 -9.55 -8.52 14.10
C ASN A 162 -8.24 -9.25 13.73
N ALA A 163 -7.24 -9.24 14.63
CA ALA A 163 -5.94 -9.90 14.47
C ALA A 163 -5.94 -11.34 15.00
#